data_7019f42df0d089257f3f99b61205620c
#
_entry.id   7019f42df0d089257f3f99b61205620c
#
_cell.length_a   1.000
_cell.length_b   1.000
_cell.length_c   1.000
_cell.angle_alpha   90.00
_cell.angle_beta   90.00
_cell.angle_gamma   90.00
#
_symmetry.space_group_name_H-M   'P 1'
#
loop_
_entity.id
_entity.type
_entity.pdbx_description
1 polymer ?
#
loop_
_entity_poly.entity_id
_entity_poly.type
_entity_poly.pdbx_seq_one_letter_code
_entity_poly.pdbx_strand_id
1 'polypeptide(L)'
;MFRLYKGDCLRILPILINTGIKVDTIICDPPFGKSAKTWDNPLSFQELWKLFKQFRKPITNIIVFSKQPYTSMVNESNIKEFRYELIWEKSQKAKPYNSEKEFVPTHENISVFYEKLGVCNPQVLGTKSKPIYPNSILTFDEVKKGKHPAQKPADLLEYLIKTYSNEDDIVLDCTMGSGSTGIACVKLNRNFIGIENSDKYFKIAEKEIQ
;
A
#
# COMPACT_ATOMS: atom_id res chain seq x y z
N MET A 1 -15.78 -2.50 -10.17
CA MET A 1 -15.95 -3.90 -9.66
C MET A 1 -14.95 -4.11 -8.52
N PHE A 2 -15.38 -4.78 -7.44
CA PHE A 2 -14.43 -5.21 -6.40
C PHE A 2 -14.55 -6.73 -6.15
N ARG A 3 -13.43 -7.35 -5.78
CA ARG A 3 -13.34 -8.77 -5.44
C ARG A 3 -12.49 -8.93 -4.19
N LEU A 4 -13.05 -9.57 -3.16
CA LEU A 4 -12.38 -9.80 -1.88
C LEU A 4 -12.14 -11.29 -1.68
N TYR A 5 -10.95 -11.63 -1.20
CA TYR A 5 -10.54 -13.02 -1.00
C TYR A 5 -10.03 -13.20 0.43
N LYS A 6 -10.66 -14.12 1.16
CA LYS A 6 -10.23 -14.52 2.50
C LYS A 6 -9.15 -15.58 2.40
N GLY A 7 -7.97 -15.32 2.92
CA GLY A 7 -6.87 -16.28 2.99
C GLY A 7 -5.49 -15.64 2.95
N ASP A 8 -4.49 -16.51 2.98
CA ASP A 8 -3.08 -16.13 2.82
C ASP A 8 -2.81 -15.70 1.38
N CYS A 9 -2.25 -14.51 1.20
CA CYS A 9 -1.97 -13.96 -0.12
C CYS A 9 -1.02 -14.84 -0.95
N LEU A 10 -0.06 -15.52 -0.33
CA LEU A 10 0.85 -16.44 -1.02
C LEU A 10 0.13 -17.67 -1.59
N ARG A 11 -1.05 -18.01 -1.05
CA ARG A 11 -1.91 -19.11 -1.55
C ARG A 11 -2.97 -18.60 -2.53
N ILE A 12 -3.51 -17.41 -2.33
CA ILE A 12 -4.59 -16.85 -3.16
C ILE A 12 -4.04 -16.30 -4.48
N LEU A 13 -2.90 -15.59 -4.45
CA LEU A 13 -2.31 -15.00 -5.66
C LEU A 13 -2.07 -16.02 -6.78
N PRO A 14 -1.52 -17.24 -6.55
CA PRO A 14 -1.38 -18.24 -7.61
C PRO A 14 -2.71 -18.60 -8.27
N ILE A 15 -3.80 -18.69 -7.50
CA ILE A 15 -5.15 -18.99 -8.02
C ILE A 15 -5.61 -17.87 -8.94
N LEU A 16 -5.41 -16.60 -8.52
CA LEU A 16 -5.81 -15.44 -9.31
C LEU A 16 -4.98 -15.29 -10.59
N ILE A 17 -3.68 -15.60 -10.52
CA ILE A 17 -2.78 -15.60 -11.70
C ILE A 17 -3.32 -16.54 -12.78
N ASN A 18 -3.80 -17.73 -12.40
CA ASN A 18 -4.36 -18.72 -13.32
C ASN A 18 -5.65 -18.25 -14.02
N THR A 19 -6.32 -17.22 -13.51
CA THR A 19 -7.48 -16.62 -14.21
C THR A 19 -7.10 -15.74 -15.40
N GLY A 20 -5.81 -15.44 -15.60
CA GLY A 20 -5.31 -14.56 -16.64
C GLY A 20 -5.48 -13.07 -16.36
N ILE A 21 -6.07 -12.67 -15.24
CA ILE A 21 -6.22 -11.26 -14.84
C ILE A 21 -4.85 -10.65 -14.61
N LYS A 22 -4.67 -9.39 -15.06
CA LYS A 22 -3.51 -8.56 -14.78
C LYS A 22 -3.95 -7.30 -14.07
N VAL A 23 -3.12 -6.83 -13.13
CA VAL A 23 -3.39 -5.61 -12.35
C VAL A 23 -2.56 -4.43 -12.83
N ASP A 24 -3.09 -3.23 -12.66
CA ASP A 24 -2.48 -1.97 -13.07
C ASP A 24 -1.62 -1.36 -11.98
N THR A 25 -2.04 -1.52 -10.72
CA THR A 25 -1.34 -0.99 -9.54
C THR A 25 -1.41 -1.99 -8.40
N ILE A 26 -0.34 -2.13 -7.65
CA ILE A 26 -0.28 -2.91 -6.41
C ILE A 26 0.04 -1.96 -5.27
N ILE A 27 -0.79 -1.92 -4.25
CA ILE A 27 -0.54 -1.23 -2.98
C ILE A 27 -0.47 -2.30 -1.90
N CYS A 28 0.64 -2.36 -1.18
CA CYS A 28 0.90 -3.40 -0.20
C CYS A 28 1.39 -2.79 1.11
N ASP A 29 0.68 -3.06 2.21
CA ASP A 29 1.11 -2.72 3.57
C ASP A 29 1.35 -4.02 4.35
N PRO A 30 2.49 -4.69 4.12
CA PRO A 30 2.75 -6.00 4.69
C PRO A 30 3.04 -5.91 6.19
N PRO A 31 2.83 -6.99 6.95
CA PRO A 31 3.24 -7.06 8.34
C PRO A 31 4.77 -6.97 8.44
N PHE A 32 5.27 -6.20 9.43
CA PHE A 32 6.71 -5.91 9.59
C PHE A 32 7.41 -6.86 10.59
N GLY A 33 6.67 -7.72 11.30
CA GLY A 33 7.23 -8.61 12.32
C GLY A 33 7.74 -7.90 13.58
N LYS A 34 7.25 -6.70 13.86
CA LYS A 34 7.69 -5.88 15.01
C LYS A 34 6.81 -6.01 16.24
N SER A 35 5.66 -6.65 16.13
CA SER A 35 4.75 -6.82 17.26
C SER A 35 4.56 -8.31 17.57
N ALA A 36 4.27 -8.62 18.86
CA ALA A 36 3.94 -9.99 19.27
C ALA A 36 2.55 -10.47 18.83
N LYS A 37 1.93 -9.77 17.87
CA LYS A 37 0.59 -10.10 17.38
C LYS A 37 0.66 -11.16 16.29
N THR A 38 -0.26 -12.10 16.32
CA THR A 38 -0.31 -13.24 15.40
C THR A 38 -0.43 -12.89 13.92
N TRP A 39 -0.93 -11.69 13.59
CA TRP A 39 -1.03 -11.20 12.21
C TRP A 39 0.26 -10.50 11.71
N ASP A 40 1.21 -10.17 12.61
CA ASP A 40 2.42 -9.43 12.25
C ASP A 40 3.60 -10.38 11.93
N ASN A 41 3.35 -11.40 11.13
CA ASN A 41 4.40 -12.28 10.62
C ASN A 41 4.91 -11.73 9.29
N PRO A 42 6.23 -11.45 9.15
CA PRO A 42 6.80 -10.93 7.91
C PRO A 42 6.51 -11.84 6.72
N LEU A 43 6.11 -11.25 5.61
CA LEU A 43 5.95 -11.97 4.35
C LEU A 43 7.30 -12.15 3.65
N SER A 44 7.45 -13.27 2.94
CA SER A 44 8.59 -13.49 2.04
C SER A 44 8.46 -12.58 0.81
N PHE A 45 9.23 -11.49 0.77
CA PHE A 45 9.25 -10.63 -0.41
C PHE A 45 9.81 -11.32 -1.65
N GLN A 46 10.71 -12.29 -1.49
CA GLN A 46 11.20 -13.07 -2.62
C GLN A 46 10.08 -13.85 -3.32
N GLU A 47 9.15 -14.42 -2.54
CA GLU A 47 7.97 -15.10 -3.08
C GLU A 47 6.95 -14.11 -3.65
N LEU A 48 6.67 -13.01 -2.95
CA LEU A 48 5.76 -11.97 -3.44
C LEU A 48 6.21 -11.37 -4.77
N TRP A 49 7.52 -11.05 -4.95
CA TRP A 49 8.01 -10.54 -6.22
C TRP A 49 7.81 -11.51 -7.38
N LYS A 50 7.99 -12.83 -7.15
CA LYS A 50 7.71 -13.84 -8.18
C LYS A 50 6.24 -13.86 -8.57
N LEU A 51 5.33 -13.73 -7.60
CA LEU A 51 3.89 -13.71 -7.83
C LEU A 51 3.46 -12.39 -8.47
N PHE A 52 3.93 -11.25 -7.99
CA PHE A 52 3.65 -9.95 -8.57
C PHE A 52 4.08 -9.87 -10.03
N LYS A 53 5.27 -10.40 -10.37
CA LYS A 53 5.76 -10.45 -11.75
C LYS A 53 4.82 -11.22 -12.69
N GLN A 54 4.16 -12.27 -12.20
CA GLN A 54 3.19 -13.02 -12.98
C GLN A 54 1.81 -12.36 -13.03
N PHE A 55 1.46 -11.55 -12.03
CA PHE A 55 0.12 -10.95 -11.90
C PHE A 55 0.02 -9.53 -12.48
N ARG A 56 1.13 -8.83 -12.63
CA ARG A 56 1.23 -7.45 -13.11
C ARG A 56 1.37 -7.33 -14.63
N LYS A 57 1.10 -6.12 -15.15
CA LYS A 57 1.56 -5.66 -16.47
C LYS A 57 3.00 -5.13 -16.36
N PRO A 58 3.78 -4.99 -17.45
CA PRO A 58 5.12 -4.38 -17.39
C PRO A 58 5.15 -2.95 -16.84
N ILE A 59 4.04 -2.21 -16.97
CA ILE A 59 3.87 -0.82 -16.54
C ILE A 59 3.21 -0.68 -15.16
N THR A 60 2.96 -1.80 -14.45
CA THR A 60 2.35 -1.77 -13.12
C THR A 60 3.26 -1.09 -12.11
N ASN A 61 2.73 -0.10 -11.39
CA ASN A 61 3.37 0.45 -10.22
C ASN A 61 3.12 -0.44 -9.00
N ILE A 62 4.16 -0.69 -8.21
CA ILE A 62 4.08 -1.43 -6.96
C ILE A 62 4.51 -0.50 -5.83
N ILE A 63 3.59 -0.21 -4.92
CA ILE A 63 3.75 0.72 -3.81
C ILE A 63 3.76 -0.10 -2.52
N VAL A 64 4.87 -0.05 -1.77
CA VAL A 64 5.05 -0.86 -0.55
C VAL A 64 5.28 0.06 0.63
N PHE A 65 4.39 0.01 1.61
CA PHE A 65 4.59 0.65 2.90
C PHE A 65 5.60 -0.11 3.74
N SER A 66 6.43 0.60 4.46
CA SER A 66 7.46 -0.02 5.32
C SER A 66 7.98 0.92 6.38
N LYS A 67 8.73 0.36 7.34
CA LYS A 67 9.51 1.09 8.36
C LYS A 67 10.88 0.45 8.50
N GLN A 68 11.90 1.24 8.82
CA GLN A 68 13.23 0.69 9.07
C GLN A 68 13.26 -0.29 10.27
N PRO A 69 14.08 -1.34 10.19
CA PRO A 69 15.02 -1.74 9.12
C PRO A 69 14.37 -2.50 7.96
N TYR A 70 13.07 -2.80 8.04
CA TYR A 70 12.34 -3.58 7.04
C TYR A 70 12.32 -2.89 5.66
N THR A 71 12.31 -1.54 5.61
CA THR A 71 12.42 -0.77 4.36
C THR A 71 13.69 -1.15 3.57
N SER A 72 14.83 -1.23 4.25
CA SER A 72 16.10 -1.63 3.59
C SER A 72 16.00 -3.03 3.01
N MET A 73 15.41 -3.98 3.74
CA MET A 73 15.22 -5.37 3.28
C MET A 73 14.28 -5.44 2.07
N VAL A 74 13.18 -4.67 2.07
CA VAL A 74 12.24 -4.59 0.94
C VAL A 74 12.95 -4.02 -0.29
N ASN A 75 13.66 -2.92 -0.14
CA ASN A 75 14.33 -2.24 -1.26
C ASN A 75 15.44 -3.12 -1.86
N GLU A 76 16.25 -3.75 -1.01
CA GLU A 76 17.31 -4.67 -1.44
C GLU A 76 16.73 -5.90 -2.16
N SER A 77 15.60 -6.43 -1.69
CA SER A 77 14.98 -7.63 -2.27
C SER A 77 14.57 -7.48 -3.74
N ASN A 78 14.40 -6.23 -4.23
CA ASN A 78 14.11 -5.92 -5.64
C ASN A 78 14.75 -4.61 -6.10
N ILE A 79 16.03 -4.42 -5.80
CA ILE A 79 16.80 -3.20 -6.13
C ILE A 79 16.75 -2.86 -7.62
N LYS A 80 16.59 -3.84 -8.50
CA LYS A 80 16.53 -3.65 -9.96
C LYS A 80 15.30 -2.85 -10.39
N GLU A 81 14.19 -2.98 -9.70
CA GLU A 81 12.93 -2.31 -10.00
C GLU A 81 12.59 -1.18 -9.02
N PHE A 82 13.37 -1.04 -7.94
CA PHE A 82 13.27 0.10 -7.04
C PHE A 82 13.56 1.39 -7.82
N ARG A 83 12.71 2.40 -7.64
CA ARG A 83 12.82 3.68 -8.35
C ARG A 83 13.05 4.85 -7.43
N TYR A 84 12.19 4.99 -6.45
CA TYR A 84 12.28 6.07 -5.45
C TYR A 84 11.43 5.75 -4.22
N GLU A 85 11.62 6.56 -3.22
CA GLU A 85 10.89 6.47 -1.96
C GLU A 85 10.10 7.75 -1.73
N LEU A 86 8.88 7.60 -1.21
CA LEU A 86 8.09 8.65 -0.63
C LEU A 86 8.12 8.49 0.89
N ILE A 87 8.11 9.60 1.60
CA ILE A 87 8.04 9.63 3.07
C ILE A 87 6.65 10.09 3.47
N TRP A 88 5.90 9.22 4.13
CA TRP A 88 4.69 9.66 4.79
C TRP A 88 5.04 10.23 6.17
N GLU A 89 5.11 11.57 6.24
CA GLU A 89 5.26 12.30 7.47
C GLU A 89 3.92 12.39 8.20
N LYS A 90 3.90 12.00 9.47
CA LYS A 90 2.72 12.05 10.33
C LYS A 90 2.60 13.44 10.94
N SER A 91 1.51 14.16 10.66
CA SER A 91 1.30 15.53 11.13
C SER A 91 1.17 15.63 12.65
N GLN A 92 0.75 14.56 13.32
CA GLN A 92 0.68 14.51 14.79
C GLN A 92 1.79 13.64 15.35
N LYS A 93 2.59 14.26 16.24
CA LYS A 93 3.66 13.56 16.97
C LYS A 93 3.03 12.72 18.07
N ALA A 94 3.09 11.40 17.98
CA ALA A 94 2.81 10.54 19.11
C ALA A 94 3.76 10.87 20.27
N LYS A 95 3.27 10.85 21.51
CA LYS A 95 4.16 10.88 22.69
C LYS A 95 4.74 9.48 22.86
N PRO A 96 6.01 9.25 22.60
CA PRO A 96 6.57 7.92 22.68
C PRO A 96 6.94 7.57 24.13
N TYR A 97 6.88 6.29 24.40
CA TYR A 97 7.24 5.71 25.69
C TYR A 97 8.71 5.94 26.10
N ASN A 98 9.60 6.16 25.13
CA ASN A 98 11.06 6.31 25.34
C ASN A 98 11.64 7.61 24.74
N SER A 99 10.87 8.70 24.68
CA SER A 99 11.32 9.97 24.05
C SER A 99 12.57 10.59 24.66
N GLU A 100 12.93 10.18 25.87
CA GLU A 100 14.17 10.63 26.53
C GLU A 100 15.42 9.87 26.06
N LYS A 101 15.24 8.72 25.39
CA LYS A 101 16.36 7.82 24.99
C LYS A 101 16.48 7.64 23.48
N GLU A 102 15.40 7.85 22.74
CA GLU A 102 15.33 7.60 21.29
C GLU A 102 14.56 8.69 20.57
N PHE A 103 14.91 8.92 19.30
CA PHE A 103 14.10 9.79 18.46
C PHE A 103 12.72 9.20 18.20
N VAL A 104 11.70 10.07 18.23
CA VAL A 104 10.32 9.71 17.96
C VAL A 104 10.16 9.42 16.46
N PRO A 105 9.77 8.22 16.07
CA PRO A 105 9.51 7.94 14.67
C PRO A 105 8.23 8.67 14.22
N THR A 106 8.40 9.68 13.38
CA THR A 106 7.30 10.54 12.88
C THR A 106 6.91 10.23 11.45
N HIS A 107 7.47 9.20 10.83
CA HIS A 107 7.22 8.87 9.43
C HIS A 107 7.17 7.36 9.17
N GLU A 108 6.64 7.03 8.01
CA GLU A 108 6.76 5.71 7.37
C GLU A 108 7.30 5.88 5.96
N ASN A 109 7.96 4.86 5.44
CA ASN A 109 8.51 4.83 4.11
C ASN A 109 7.50 4.20 3.14
N ILE A 110 7.45 4.70 1.92
CA ILE A 110 6.62 4.18 0.84
C ILE A 110 7.53 3.99 -0.37
N SER A 111 7.95 2.75 -0.60
CA SER A 111 8.85 2.41 -1.71
C SER A 111 8.05 2.19 -2.98
N VAL A 112 8.52 2.76 -4.09
CA VAL A 112 7.89 2.64 -5.42
C VAL A 112 8.77 1.82 -6.34
N PHE A 113 8.17 0.78 -6.93
CA PHE A 113 8.82 -0.14 -7.85
C PHE A 113 8.04 -0.21 -9.16
N TYR A 114 8.75 -0.33 -10.27
CA TYR A 114 8.21 -0.70 -11.58
C TYR A 114 9.29 -1.21 -12.51
N GLU A 115 8.90 -2.07 -13.46
CA GLU A 115 9.79 -2.51 -14.54
C GLU A 115 9.94 -1.43 -15.61
N LYS A 116 8.80 -0.96 -16.12
CA LYS A 116 8.70 0.16 -17.07
C LYS A 116 7.86 1.26 -16.43
N LEU A 117 8.14 2.51 -16.77
CA LEU A 117 7.37 3.66 -16.29
C LEU A 117 5.88 3.45 -16.60
N GLY A 118 5.08 3.41 -15.54
CA GLY A 118 3.64 3.27 -15.60
C GLY A 118 2.90 4.61 -15.48
N VAL A 119 1.66 4.52 -15.04
CA VAL A 119 0.84 5.70 -14.77
C VAL A 119 1.48 6.52 -13.65
N CYS A 120 1.68 7.81 -13.90
CA CYS A 120 2.05 8.78 -12.89
C CYS A 120 1.27 10.06 -13.14
N ASN A 121 0.23 10.30 -12.35
CA ASN A 121 -0.61 11.49 -12.38
C ASN A 121 -0.22 12.39 -11.19
N PRO A 122 0.81 13.26 -11.32
CA PRO A 122 1.23 14.09 -10.19
C PRO A 122 0.08 14.98 -9.75
N GLN A 123 -0.18 15.01 -8.45
CA GLN A 123 -1.24 15.83 -7.87
C GLN A 123 -0.73 17.29 -7.75
N VAL A 124 -0.67 17.97 -8.90
CA VAL A 124 -0.12 19.32 -9.03
C VAL A 124 -1.06 20.33 -8.36
N LEU A 125 -0.49 21.17 -7.51
CA LEU A 125 -1.17 22.31 -6.89
C LEU A 125 -0.83 23.62 -7.63
N GLY A 126 -1.50 24.71 -7.26
CA GLY A 126 -1.28 26.02 -7.85
C GLY A 126 -2.10 26.24 -9.13
N THR A 127 -1.58 27.04 -10.04
CA THR A 127 -2.23 27.39 -11.31
C THR A 127 -1.47 26.83 -12.50
N LYS A 128 -2.12 26.77 -13.67
CA LYS A 128 -1.43 26.35 -14.92
C LYS A 128 -0.17 27.15 -15.22
N SER A 129 -0.14 28.45 -14.85
CA SER A 129 1.01 29.35 -15.04
C SER A 129 2.06 29.25 -13.93
N LYS A 130 1.69 28.72 -12.75
CA LYS A 130 2.59 28.51 -11.60
C LYS A 130 2.27 27.17 -10.95
N PRO A 131 2.59 26.05 -11.60
CA PRO A 131 2.34 24.73 -11.04
C PRO A 131 3.30 24.42 -9.89
N ILE A 132 2.78 23.84 -8.81
CA ILE A 132 3.56 23.32 -7.69
C ILE A 132 3.49 21.81 -7.78
N TYR A 133 4.58 21.19 -8.21
CA TYR A 133 4.68 19.75 -8.28
C TYR A 133 4.87 19.15 -6.88
N PRO A 134 4.29 17.96 -6.62
CA PRO A 134 4.47 17.29 -5.35
C PRO A 134 5.93 16.90 -5.15
N ASN A 135 6.37 16.92 -3.90
CA ASN A 135 7.68 16.42 -3.49
C ASN A 135 7.55 15.01 -2.88
N SER A 136 8.69 14.42 -2.47
CA SER A 136 8.72 13.08 -1.90
C SER A 136 8.26 12.98 -0.44
N ILE A 137 7.99 14.11 0.23
CA ILE A 137 7.47 14.12 1.61
C ILE A 137 5.98 14.44 1.55
N LEU A 138 5.18 13.51 2.03
CA LEU A 138 3.72 13.57 2.05
C LEU A 138 3.25 13.68 3.49
N THR A 139 2.59 14.78 3.86
CA THR A 139 2.09 15.02 5.22
C THR A 139 0.61 14.67 5.30
N PHE A 140 0.27 13.62 6.07
CA PHE A 140 -1.09 13.17 6.32
C PHE A 140 -1.27 12.77 7.78
N ASP A 141 -2.46 13.01 8.33
CA ASP A 141 -2.82 12.61 9.69
C ASP A 141 -2.90 11.09 9.86
N GLU A 142 -2.47 10.59 11.01
CA GLU A 142 -2.71 9.20 11.40
C GLU A 142 -4.19 8.96 11.75
N VAL A 143 -4.65 7.74 11.56
CA VAL A 143 -5.99 7.32 12.00
C VAL A 143 -6.01 7.11 13.51
N LYS A 144 -6.63 8.02 14.26
CA LYS A 144 -6.67 7.97 15.74
C LYS A 144 -7.50 6.81 16.31
N LYS A 145 -8.59 6.44 15.64
CA LYS A 145 -9.51 5.37 16.06
C LYS A 145 -9.88 4.53 14.84
N GLY A 146 -8.93 3.74 14.38
CA GLY A 146 -9.12 2.86 13.22
C GLY A 146 -9.78 1.54 13.58
N LYS A 147 -10.34 0.88 12.58
CA LYS A 147 -10.87 -0.50 12.65
C LYS A 147 -9.77 -1.55 12.65
N HIS A 148 -8.58 -1.17 12.20
CA HIS A 148 -7.34 -1.94 12.25
C HIS A 148 -6.25 -1.12 12.97
N PRO A 149 -5.40 -1.72 13.84
CA PRO A 149 -4.37 -0.99 14.58
C PRO A 149 -3.34 -0.26 13.70
N ALA A 150 -3.08 -0.77 12.50
CA ALA A 150 -2.16 -0.21 11.51
C ALA A 150 -2.89 0.40 10.31
N GLN A 151 -4.14 0.83 10.48
CA GLN A 151 -4.95 1.38 9.39
C GLN A 151 -4.29 2.62 8.78
N LYS A 152 -4.11 2.61 7.45
CA LYS A 152 -3.60 3.76 6.71
C LYS A 152 -4.69 4.83 6.54
N PRO A 153 -4.34 6.13 6.56
CA PRO A 153 -5.28 7.21 6.32
C PRO A 153 -5.92 7.11 4.92
N ALA A 154 -7.22 7.34 4.87
CA ALA A 154 -7.97 7.31 3.61
C ALA A 154 -7.41 8.34 2.60
N ASP A 155 -7.13 9.56 3.06
CA ASP A 155 -6.61 10.64 2.21
C ASP A 155 -5.24 10.30 1.59
N LEU A 156 -4.35 9.64 2.33
CA LEU A 156 -3.07 9.15 1.81
C LEU A 156 -3.29 8.08 0.74
N LEU A 157 -4.19 7.12 0.98
CA LEU A 157 -4.48 6.07 0.02
C LEU A 157 -5.13 6.63 -1.24
N GLU A 158 -6.08 7.57 -1.10
CA GLU A 158 -6.67 8.27 -2.25
C GLU A 158 -5.62 9.03 -3.06
N TYR A 159 -4.68 9.71 -2.39
CA TYR A 159 -3.58 10.40 -3.05
C TYR A 159 -2.72 9.43 -3.88
N LEU A 160 -2.32 8.30 -3.29
CA LEU A 160 -1.50 7.29 -3.98
C LEU A 160 -2.26 6.64 -5.14
N ILE A 161 -3.54 6.30 -4.96
CA ILE A 161 -4.37 5.70 -6.00
C ILE A 161 -4.55 6.68 -7.17
N LYS A 162 -4.85 7.95 -6.92
CA LYS A 162 -4.94 8.99 -7.96
C LYS A 162 -3.63 9.13 -8.72
N THR A 163 -2.50 9.09 -8.00
CA THR A 163 -1.17 9.27 -8.58
C THR A 163 -0.77 8.09 -9.48
N TYR A 164 -1.03 6.86 -9.05
CA TYR A 164 -0.46 5.67 -9.69
C TYR A 164 -1.47 4.82 -10.47
N SER A 165 -2.71 5.29 -10.62
CA SER A 165 -3.74 4.60 -11.43
C SER A 165 -4.67 5.59 -12.13
N ASN A 166 -5.34 5.11 -13.17
CA ASN A 166 -6.45 5.80 -13.84
C ASN A 166 -7.79 5.22 -13.38
N GLU A 167 -8.91 5.89 -13.75
CA GLU A 167 -10.24 5.31 -13.60
C GLU A 167 -10.31 3.97 -14.34
N ASP A 168 -11.11 3.04 -13.82
CA ASP A 168 -11.27 1.66 -14.30
C ASP A 168 -10.03 0.75 -14.17
N ASP A 169 -8.86 1.26 -13.79
CA ASP A 169 -7.69 0.42 -13.50
C ASP A 169 -7.96 -0.54 -12.33
N ILE A 170 -7.30 -1.70 -12.36
CA ILE A 170 -7.38 -2.71 -11.30
C ILE A 170 -6.26 -2.48 -10.29
N VAL A 171 -6.63 -2.17 -9.05
CA VAL A 171 -5.73 -2.05 -7.91
C VAL A 171 -5.77 -3.33 -7.07
N LEU A 172 -4.60 -3.91 -6.79
CA LEU A 172 -4.44 -5.03 -5.87
C LEU A 172 -3.92 -4.53 -4.52
N ASP A 173 -4.54 -5.01 -3.44
CA ASP A 173 -3.98 -4.97 -2.09
C ASP A 173 -3.99 -6.39 -1.51
N CYS A 174 -2.82 -7.02 -1.42
CA CYS A 174 -2.70 -8.40 -0.97
C CYS A 174 -2.65 -8.56 0.57
N THR A 175 -2.73 -7.45 1.29
CA THR A 175 -2.73 -7.36 2.77
C THR A 175 -3.72 -6.30 3.25
N MET A 176 -4.94 -6.30 2.68
CA MET A 176 -5.89 -5.17 2.74
C MET A 176 -6.38 -4.78 4.13
N GLY A 177 -6.15 -5.62 5.15
CA GLY A 177 -6.60 -5.36 6.51
C GLY A 177 -8.10 -5.09 6.58
N SER A 178 -8.48 -3.94 7.13
CA SER A 178 -9.90 -3.49 7.22
C SER A 178 -10.44 -2.87 5.93
N GLY A 179 -9.71 -2.91 4.81
CA GLY A 179 -10.20 -2.53 3.50
C GLY A 179 -10.07 -1.07 3.11
N SER A 180 -9.24 -0.28 3.79
CA SER A 180 -9.09 1.17 3.51
C SER A 180 -8.70 1.46 2.06
N THR A 181 -7.81 0.64 1.46
CA THR A 181 -7.43 0.74 0.05
C THR A 181 -8.63 0.50 -0.86
N GLY A 182 -9.45 -0.52 -0.56
CA GLY A 182 -10.65 -0.82 -1.33
C GLY A 182 -11.70 0.28 -1.29
N ILE A 183 -11.95 0.87 -0.10
CA ILE A 183 -12.85 2.02 0.06
C ILE A 183 -12.39 3.19 -0.82
N ALA A 184 -11.08 3.50 -0.79
CA ALA A 184 -10.52 4.56 -1.61
C ALA A 184 -10.63 4.25 -3.12
N CYS A 185 -10.46 2.99 -3.53
CA CYS A 185 -10.64 2.56 -4.92
C CYS A 185 -12.09 2.76 -5.39
N VAL A 186 -13.08 2.33 -4.60
CA VAL A 186 -14.51 2.51 -4.93
C VAL A 186 -14.84 4.00 -5.08
N LYS A 187 -14.43 4.82 -4.12
CA LYS A 187 -14.63 6.27 -4.16
C LYS A 187 -14.04 6.95 -5.40
N LEU A 188 -12.97 6.40 -5.93
CA LEU A 188 -12.22 6.94 -7.05
C LEU A 188 -12.51 6.24 -8.39
N ASN A 189 -13.51 5.39 -8.48
CA ASN A 189 -13.88 4.62 -9.68
C ASN A 189 -12.74 3.70 -10.17
N ARG A 190 -12.01 3.07 -9.25
CA ARG A 190 -11.03 2.01 -9.56
C ARG A 190 -11.63 0.65 -9.25
N ASN A 191 -11.25 -0.35 -10.03
CA ASN A 191 -11.54 -1.74 -9.68
C ASN A 191 -10.57 -2.20 -8.59
N PHE A 192 -11.04 -3.06 -7.69
CA PHE A 192 -10.26 -3.50 -6.54
C PHE A 192 -10.23 -5.01 -6.38
N ILE A 193 -9.04 -5.54 -6.09
CA ILE A 193 -8.82 -6.91 -5.65
C ILE A 193 -8.13 -6.83 -4.28
N GLY A 194 -8.80 -7.36 -3.24
CA GLY A 194 -8.30 -7.36 -1.87
C GLY A 194 -8.12 -8.78 -1.33
N ILE A 195 -7.02 -9.02 -0.61
CA ILE A 195 -6.76 -10.29 0.09
C ILE A 195 -6.51 -9.99 1.56
N GLU A 196 -7.14 -10.75 2.46
CA GLU A 196 -6.95 -10.61 3.90
C GLU A 196 -6.99 -11.97 4.59
N ASN A 197 -5.99 -12.25 5.43
CA ASN A 197 -5.86 -13.53 6.12
C ASN A 197 -6.66 -13.62 7.43
N SER A 198 -6.92 -12.49 8.10
CA SER A 198 -7.69 -12.46 9.36
C SER A 198 -9.19 -12.47 9.10
N ASP A 199 -9.93 -13.42 9.69
CA ASP A 199 -11.40 -13.46 9.63
C ASP A 199 -12.03 -12.15 10.13
N LYS A 200 -11.48 -11.59 11.19
CA LYS A 200 -11.97 -10.35 11.80
C LYS A 200 -11.88 -9.18 10.82
N TYR A 201 -10.71 -8.97 10.23
CA TYR A 201 -10.48 -7.83 9.35
C TYR A 201 -11.12 -8.02 7.98
N PHE A 202 -11.17 -9.24 7.48
CA PHE A 202 -11.89 -9.57 6.26
C PHE A 202 -13.37 -9.19 6.35
N LYS A 203 -14.06 -9.60 7.44
CA LYS A 203 -15.48 -9.24 7.66
C LYS A 203 -15.69 -7.72 7.77
N ILE A 204 -14.72 -6.98 8.31
CA ILE A 204 -14.78 -5.53 8.36
C ILE A 204 -14.66 -4.96 6.94
N ALA A 205 -13.66 -5.41 6.18
CA ALA A 205 -13.45 -4.96 4.81
C ALA A 205 -14.66 -5.26 3.91
N GLU A 206 -15.22 -6.46 4.00
CA GLU A 206 -16.41 -6.88 3.26
C GLU A 206 -17.63 -5.98 3.53
N LYS A 207 -17.77 -5.50 4.77
CA LYS A 207 -18.85 -4.56 5.15
C LYS A 207 -18.59 -3.13 4.70
N GLU A 208 -17.33 -2.69 4.65
CA GLU A 208 -16.98 -1.30 4.39
C GLU A 208 -16.79 -0.99 2.88
N ILE A 209 -16.42 -2.01 2.10
CA ILE A 209 -16.22 -1.91 0.65
C ILE A 209 -17.55 -2.32 -0.03
N GLN A 210 -18.54 -1.47 0.01
CA GLN A 210 -19.85 -1.71 -0.63
C GLN A 210 -20.19 -0.56 -1.57
#